data_d294a8f79aae91727333cf04b7f9db00
#
_entry.id   d294a8f79aae91727333cf04b7f9db00
#
_cell.length_a   1.000
_cell.length_b   1.000
_cell.length_c   1.000
_cell.angle_alpha   90.00
_cell.angle_beta   90.00
_cell.angle_gamma   90.00
#
_symmetry.space_group_name_H-M   'P 1'
#
loop_
_entity.id
_entity.type
_entity.pdbx_description
1 polymer ?
#
loop_
_entity_poly.entity_id
_entity_poly.type
_entity_poly.pdbx_seq_one_letter_code
_entity_poly.pdbx_strand_id
1 'polypeptide(L)'
;MRRMAEVTNVQAITRELDETVPDAYLSDPNAARRRDIPQDVEVYEINGPFFFGAAATFRERVSSVSRKRRVLIIRMRNVTAIDSTGMHALQEVIHRSRADGVRVILSDVHAQPLVAMGRSGLLDELGEENTFGNLDDALNAAREHLGLPPVEPLRDVQPTVARGRTRE
;
A
#
# COMPACT_ATOMS: atom_id res chain seq x y z
N MET A 1 -29.23 -7.57 -15.07
CA MET A 1 -28.38 -6.68 -14.26
C MET A 1 -27.08 -7.43 -13.95
N ARG A 2 -26.00 -7.04 -14.58
CA ARG A 2 -24.68 -7.60 -14.27
C ARG A 2 -24.19 -6.93 -12.99
N ARG A 3 -24.11 -7.67 -11.89
CA ARG A 3 -23.32 -7.24 -10.72
C ARG A 3 -21.86 -7.23 -11.18
N MET A 4 -21.29 -6.04 -11.30
CA MET A 4 -19.83 -5.92 -11.33
C MET A 4 -19.32 -6.45 -9.98
N ALA A 5 -18.70 -7.62 -9.98
CA ALA A 5 -17.88 -8.04 -8.87
C ALA A 5 -16.76 -6.99 -8.77
N GLU A 6 -16.67 -6.29 -7.65
CA GLU A 6 -15.52 -5.45 -7.34
C GLU A 6 -14.32 -6.39 -7.26
N VAL A 7 -13.54 -6.42 -8.33
CA VAL A 7 -12.35 -7.24 -8.41
C VAL A 7 -11.27 -6.55 -7.60
N THR A 8 -11.01 -7.06 -6.41
CA THR A 8 -9.87 -6.61 -5.62
C THR A 8 -8.59 -6.96 -6.36
N ASN A 9 -7.75 -5.98 -6.60
CA ASN A 9 -6.48 -6.15 -7.26
C ASN A 9 -5.32 -5.88 -6.30
N VAL A 10 -4.34 -6.76 -6.29
CA VAL A 10 -3.08 -6.60 -5.56
C VAL A 10 -1.98 -6.35 -6.57
N GLN A 11 -1.34 -5.19 -6.51
CA GLN A 11 -0.28 -4.79 -7.44
C GLN A 11 1.05 -4.63 -6.72
N ALA A 12 2.10 -5.23 -7.27
CA ALA A 12 3.47 -4.90 -6.93
C ALA A 12 3.91 -3.69 -7.77
N ILE A 13 4.16 -2.56 -7.11
CA ILE A 13 4.46 -1.29 -7.80
C ILE A 13 5.93 -1.20 -8.18
N THR A 14 6.80 -1.89 -7.48
CA THR A 14 8.25 -1.88 -7.70
C THR A 14 8.73 -2.85 -8.77
N ARG A 15 7.85 -3.70 -9.30
CA ARG A 15 8.21 -4.55 -10.45
C ARG A 15 8.02 -3.83 -11.76
N GLU A 16 9.08 -3.87 -12.55
CA GLU A 16 9.15 -3.42 -13.92
C GLU A 16 7.91 -3.82 -14.73
N LEU A 17 7.29 -2.77 -15.34
CA LEU A 17 6.65 -2.86 -16.65
C LEU A 17 5.77 -4.10 -16.87
N ASP A 18 4.72 -4.23 -16.09
CA ASP A 18 3.56 -4.93 -16.63
C ASP A 18 2.89 -3.97 -17.60
N GLU A 19 3.03 -4.21 -18.91
CA GLU A 19 2.52 -3.38 -20.01
C GLU A 19 0.98 -3.29 -20.03
N THR A 20 0.32 -3.87 -19.04
CA THR A 20 -1.13 -3.96 -18.94
C THR A 20 -1.74 -3.03 -17.88
N VAL A 21 -1.04 -1.98 -17.47
CA VAL A 21 -1.62 -1.03 -16.51
C VAL A 21 -2.62 -0.11 -17.22
N PRO A 22 -3.90 -0.12 -16.80
CA PRO A 22 -4.90 0.78 -17.39
C PRO A 22 -4.46 2.24 -17.29
N ASP A 23 -4.67 3.02 -18.37
CA ASP A 23 -4.31 4.43 -18.47
C ASP A 23 -4.85 5.31 -17.33
N ALA A 24 -5.93 4.89 -16.67
CA ALA A 24 -6.49 5.57 -15.50
C ALA A 24 -5.51 5.67 -14.32
N TYR A 25 -4.56 4.74 -14.19
CA TYR A 25 -3.54 4.79 -13.14
C TYR A 25 -2.36 5.69 -13.48
N LEU A 26 -2.16 6.01 -14.77
CA LEU A 26 -1.08 6.88 -15.21
C LEU A 26 -1.36 8.36 -14.91
N SER A 27 -2.63 8.73 -14.77
CA SER A 27 -3.09 10.10 -14.48
C SER A 27 -3.25 10.40 -12.99
N ASP A 28 -3.13 9.41 -12.10
CA ASP A 28 -3.26 9.60 -10.65
C ASP A 28 -2.03 10.32 -10.09
N PRO A 29 -2.14 11.57 -9.59
CA PRO A 29 -1.01 12.30 -9.02
C PRO A 29 -0.45 11.64 -7.75
N ASN A 30 -1.25 10.80 -7.06
CA ASN A 30 -0.87 10.08 -5.86
C ASN A 30 -0.41 8.63 -6.12
N ALA A 31 -0.25 8.26 -7.41
CA ALA A 31 0.28 6.95 -7.76
C ALA A 31 1.69 6.74 -7.20
N ALA A 32 1.92 5.57 -6.62
CA ALA A 32 3.22 5.23 -6.03
C ALA A 32 4.36 5.27 -7.07
N ARG A 33 4.07 5.03 -8.34
CA ARG A 33 5.04 5.11 -9.47
C ARG A 33 5.67 6.50 -9.66
N ARG A 34 5.02 7.56 -9.17
CA ARG A 34 5.56 8.92 -9.25
C ARG A 34 6.63 9.19 -8.21
N ARG A 35 6.86 8.24 -7.32
CA ARG A 35 7.81 8.35 -6.23
C ARG A 35 9.08 7.58 -6.55
N ASP A 36 10.19 8.11 -6.08
CA ASP A 36 11.47 7.41 -6.14
C ASP A 36 11.52 6.34 -5.04
N ILE A 37 11.34 5.08 -5.44
CA ILE A 37 11.34 3.93 -4.56
C ILE A 37 12.72 3.29 -4.56
N PRO A 38 13.43 3.24 -3.41
CA PRO A 38 14.74 2.60 -3.33
C PRO A 38 14.70 1.12 -3.74
N GLN A 39 15.80 0.62 -4.29
CA GLN A 39 15.89 -0.75 -4.83
C GLN A 39 15.59 -1.85 -3.79
N ASP A 40 15.93 -1.63 -2.52
CA ASP A 40 15.71 -2.58 -1.43
C ASP A 40 14.31 -2.45 -0.77
N VAL A 41 13.47 -1.54 -1.29
CA VAL A 41 12.09 -1.32 -0.86
C VAL A 41 11.13 -1.89 -1.89
N GLU A 42 10.19 -2.67 -1.42
CA GLU A 42 9.12 -3.20 -2.24
C GLU A 42 7.77 -2.66 -1.75
N VAL A 43 6.96 -2.14 -2.67
CA VAL A 43 5.65 -1.57 -2.38
C VAL A 43 4.57 -2.42 -3.04
N TYR A 44 3.64 -2.92 -2.23
CA TYR A 44 2.41 -3.56 -2.70
C TYR A 44 1.22 -2.66 -2.41
N GLU A 45 0.39 -2.43 -3.40
CA GLU A 45 -0.87 -1.73 -3.25
C GLU A 45 -2.03 -2.71 -3.36
N ILE A 46 -2.92 -2.70 -2.35
CA ILE A 46 -4.15 -3.48 -2.35
C ILE A 46 -5.28 -2.53 -2.73
N ASN A 47 -6.02 -2.86 -3.77
CA ASN A 47 -7.14 -2.06 -4.28
C ASN A 47 -8.44 -2.82 -4.14
N GLY A 48 -9.37 -2.26 -3.39
CA GLY A 48 -10.68 -2.83 -3.11
C GLY A 48 -10.76 -3.53 -1.75
N PRO A 49 -11.92 -4.11 -1.42
CA PRO A 49 -12.12 -4.82 -0.15
C PRO A 49 -11.15 -6.00 0.00
N PHE A 50 -10.52 -6.09 1.15
CA PHE A 50 -9.51 -7.12 1.41
C PHE A 50 -10.15 -8.36 2.06
N PHE A 51 -10.81 -9.15 1.23
CA PHE A 51 -11.55 -10.35 1.59
C PHE A 51 -10.88 -11.61 1.02
N PHE A 52 -11.53 -12.75 1.13
CA PHE A 52 -11.01 -14.08 0.84
C PHE A 52 -10.19 -14.22 -0.46
N GLY A 53 -10.73 -13.80 -1.61
CA GLY A 53 -10.02 -13.93 -2.90
C GLY A 53 -8.78 -13.05 -3.00
N ALA A 54 -8.88 -11.82 -2.51
CA ALA A 54 -7.77 -10.88 -2.45
C ALA A 54 -6.67 -11.35 -1.48
N ALA A 55 -7.05 -11.98 -0.37
CA ALA A 55 -6.11 -12.52 0.60
C ALA A 55 -5.22 -13.60 -0.01
N ALA A 56 -5.80 -14.52 -0.79
CA ALA A 56 -5.05 -15.56 -1.48
C ALA A 56 -4.07 -14.98 -2.51
N THR A 57 -4.53 -14.05 -3.33
CA THR A 57 -3.70 -13.35 -4.33
C THR A 57 -2.56 -12.57 -3.66
N PHE A 58 -2.82 -11.93 -2.55
CA PHE A 58 -1.81 -11.18 -1.80
C PHE A 58 -0.70 -12.09 -1.28
N ARG A 59 -1.05 -13.21 -0.64
CA ARG A 59 -0.06 -14.19 -0.16
C ARG A 59 0.81 -14.71 -1.30
N GLU A 60 0.20 -15.07 -2.41
CA GLU A 60 0.90 -15.60 -3.58
C GLU A 60 1.89 -14.57 -4.15
N ARG A 61 1.43 -13.34 -4.37
CA ARG A 61 2.26 -12.29 -4.96
C ARG A 61 3.42 -11.88 -4.04
N VAL A 62 3.19 -11.74 -2.76
CA VAL A 62 4.26 -11.39 -1.81
C VAL A 62 5.26 -12.54 -1.65
N SER A 63 4.81 -13.79 -1.71
CA SER A 63 5.68 -14.98 -1.59
C SER A 63 6.50 -15.26 -2.85
N SER A 64 6.02 -14.88 -4.03
CA SER A 64 6.68 -15.15 -5.31
C SER A 64 7.94 -14.33 -5.59
N VAL A 65 8.24 -13.37 -4.71
CA VAL A 65 9.38 -12.46 -4.89
C VAL A 65 10.66 -13.09 -4.36
N SER A 66 11.55 -13.45 -5.27
CA SER A 66 12.88 -14.00 -4.95
C SER A 66 13.95 -12.93 -4.68
N ARG A 67 13.61 -11.64 -4.71
CA ARG A 67 14.56 -10.56 -4.42
C ARG A 67 14.76 -10.38 -2.91
N LYS A 68 15.97 -10.09 -2.51
CA LYS A 68 16.31 -9.71 -1.13
C LYS A 68 15.83 -8.27 -0.88
N ARG A 69 14.55 -8.10 -0.57
CA ARG A 69 14.03 -6.83 -0.06
C ARG A 69 14.45 -6.65 1.41
N ARG A 70 14.69 -5.43 1.82
CA ARG A 70 14.94 -5.09 3.22
C ARG A 70 13.73 -4.43 3.88
N VAL A 71 12.88 -3.78 3.09
CA VAL A 71 11.64 -3.14 3.54
C VAL A 71 10.48 -3.53 2.61
N LEU A 72 9.37 -3.89 3.21
CA LEU A 72 8.09 -4.14 2.55
C LEU A 72 7.08 -3.10 3.00
N ILE A 73 6.57 -2.30 2.07
CA ILE A 73 5.49 -1.35 2.30
C ILE A 73 4.20 -1.92 1.71
N ILE A 74 3.16 -1.99 2.53
CA ILE A 74 1.82 -2.40 2.11
C ILE A 74 0.92 -1.16 2.14
N ARG A 75 0.55 -0.68 0.97
CA ARG A 75 -0.31 0.49 0.80
C ARG A 75 -1.77 0.09 0.75
N MET A 76 -2.57 0.67 1.62
CA MET A 76 -3.97 0.31 1.82
C MET A 76 -4.95 1.46 1.54
N ARG A 77 -4.55 2.47 0.76
CA ARG A 77 -5.40 3.66 0.48
C ARG A 77 -6.77 3.35 -0.13
N ASN A 78 -6.88 2.26 -0.85
CA ASN A 78 -8.12 1.83 -1.52
C ASN A 78 -8.78 0.63 -0.83
N VAL A 79 -8.31 0.25 0.37
CA VAL A 79 -8.91 -0.79 1.20
C VAL A 79 -9.89 -0.15 2.19
N THR A 80 -11.16 -0.26 1.92
CA THR A 80 -12.23 0.31 2.78
C THR A 80 -12.70 -0.66 3.86
N ALA A 81 -12.53 -1.95 3.64
CA ALA A 81 -12.94 -3.01 4.57
C ALA A 81 -11.99 -4.20 4.50
N ILE A 82 -11.81 -4.86 5.64
CA ILE A 82 -11.05 -6.09 5.79
C ILE A 82 -11.87 -7.09 6.62
N ASP A 83 -11.94 -8.34 6.18
CA ASP A 83 -12.54 -9.44 6.93
C ASP A 83 -11.49 -10.25 7.70
N SER A 84 -11.93 -11.28 8.42
CA SER A 84 -11.03 -12.15 9.18
C SER A 84 -10.02 -12.89 8.30
N THR A 85 -10.39 -13.24 7.09
CA THR A 85 -9.50 -13.93 6.13
C THR A 85 -8.41 -12.98 5.62
N GLY A 86 -8.77 -11.75 5.28
CA GLY A 86 -7.81 -10.71 4.91
C GLY A 86 -6.88 -10.36 6.07
N MET A 87 -7.42 -10.24 7.28
CA MET A 87 -6.63 -10.00 8.49
C MET A 87 -5.60 -11.11 8.71
N HIS A 88 -6.03 -12.36 8.59
CA HIS A 88 -5.14 -13.51 8.77
C HIS A 88 -4.02 -13.53 7.72
N ALA A 89 -4.34 -13.25 6.45
CA ALA A 89 -3.34 -13.14 5.39
C ALA A 89 -2.31 -12.05 5.66
N LEU A 90 -2.76 -10.90 6.14
CA LEU A 90 -1.91 -9.77 6.49
C LEU A 90 -0.96 -10.13 7.64
N GLN A 91 -1.48 -10.73 8.70
CA GLN A 91 -0.69 -11.22 9.84
C GLN A 91 0.37 -12.23 9.41
N GLU A 92 0.01 -13.20 8.57
CA GLU A 92 0.92 -14.22 8.08
C GLU A 92 2.07 -13.62 7.26
N VAL A 93 1.78 -12.67 6.37
CA VAL A 93 2.80 -11.98 5.57
C VAL A 93 3.73 -11.16 6.47
N ILE A 94 3.18 -10.44 7.45
CA ILE A 94 3.96 -9.64 8.39
C ILE A 94 4.89 -10.55 9.21
N HIS A 95 4.39 -11.63 9.78
CA HIS A 95 5.17 -12.58 10.57
C HIS A 95 6.31 -13.19 9.77
N ARG A 96 6.01 -13.69 8.58
CA ARG A 96 7.02 -14.29 7.69
C ARG A 96 8.09 -13.27 7.29
N SER A 97 7.68 -12.08 6.86
CA SER A 97 8.62 -11.04 6.45
C SER A 97 9.55 -10.62 7.58
N ARG A 98 9.02 -10.47 8.79
CA ARG A 98 9.84 -10.15 9.98
C ARG A 98 10.79 -11.27 10.35
N ALA A 99 10.38 -12.52 10.24
CA ALA A 99 11.25 -13.68 10.45
C ALA A 99 12.40 -13.70 9.44
N ASP A 100 12.18 -13.22 8.23
CA ASP A 100 13.20 -13.08 7.17
C ASP A 100 14.06 -11.81 7.32
N GLY A 101 13.88 -11.04 8.39
CA GLY A 101 14.60 -9.79 8.64
C GLY A 101 14.14 -8.59 7.82
N VAL A 102 12.94 -8.66 7.23
CA VAL A 102 12.34 -7.60 6.44
C VAL A 102 11.49 -6.70 7.34
N ARG A 103 11.74 -5.39 7.31
CA ARG A 103 10.86 -4.41 7.98
C ARG A 103 9.57 -4.26 7.20
N VAL A 104 8.42 -4.43 7.87
CA VAL A 104 7.11 -4.24 7.26
C VAL A 104 6.51 -2.91 7.72
N ILE A 105 6.03 -2.13 6.78
CA ILE A 105 5.40 -0.82 6.99
C ILE A 105 4.01 -0.82 6.34
N LEU A 106 3.01 -0.29 7.05
CA LEU A 106 1.67 -0.02 6.50
C LEU A 106 1.51 1.45 6.20
N SER A 107 0.86 1.79 5.10
CA SER A 107 0.52 3.17 4.76
C SER A 107 -0.93 3.33 4.33
N ASP A 108 -1.48 4.52 4.54
CA ASP A 108 -2.82 4.91 4.08
C ASP A 108 -3.96 4.01 4.61
N VAL A 109 -3.88 3.56 5.85
CA VAL A 109 -4.89 2.66 6.44
C VAL A 109 -6.14 3.44 6.82
N HIS A 110 -7.29 3.04 6.27
CA HIS A 110 -8.61 3.62 6.61
C HIS A 110 -9.12 3.17 7.97
N ALA A 111 -10.17 3.87 8.46
CA ALA A 111 -10.69 3.69 9.80
C ALA A 111 -11.16 2.26 10.11
N GLN A 112 -11.92 1.61 9.21
CA GLN A 112 -12.42 0.25 9.47
C GLN A 112 -11.29 -0.78 9.54
N PRO A 113 -10.36 -0.84 8.56
CA PRO A 113 -9.18 -1.69 8.67
C PRO A 113 -8.34 -1.40 9.91
N LEU A 114 -8.14 -0.13 10.25
CA LEU A 114 -7.35 0.27 11.42
C LEU A 114 -7.97 -0.24 12.74
N VAL A 115 -9.28 -0.09 12.90
CA VAL A 115 -10.01 -0.61 14.07
C VAL A 115 -9.92 -2.14 14.13
N ALA A 116 -10.09 -2.83 13.01
CA ALA A 116 -9.98 -4.28 12.92
C ALA A 116 -8.56 -4.77 13.30
N MET A 117 -7.53 -4.09 12.82
CA MET A 117 -6.13 -4.37 13.17
C MET A 117 -5.84 -4.12 14.65
N GLY A 118 -6.39 -3.07 15.23
CA GLY A 118 -6.28 -2.80 16.66
C GLY A 118 -6.90 -3.91 17.52
N ARG A 119 -8.11 -4.35 17.15
CA ARG A 119 -8.81 -5.44 17.85
C ARG A 119 -8.13 -6.79 17.73
N SER A 120 -7.45 -7.05 16.62
CA SER A 120 -6.71 -8.30 16.40
C SER A 120 -5.35 -8.33 17.08
N GLY A 121 -4.87 -7.20 17.63
CA GLY A 121 -3.53 -7.06 18.18
C GLY A 121 -2.44 -6.83 17.15
N LEU A 122 -2.80 -6.73 15.87
CA LEU A 122 -1.82 -6.57 14.79
C LEU A 122 -1.06 -5.24 14.87
N LEU A 123 -1.73 -4.15 15.28
CA LEU A 123 -1.07 -2.85 15.43
C LEU A 123 -0.03 -2.87 16.55
N ASP A 124 -0.34 -3.52 17.67
CA ASP A 124 0.60 -3.66 18.79
C ASP A 124 1.82 -4.49 18.37
N GLU A 125 1.60 -5.53 17.60
CA GLU A 125 2.65 -6.39 17.08
C GLU A 125 3.54 -5.69 16.03
N LEU A 126 2.92 -4.95 15.12
CA LEU A 126 3.62 -4.21 14.08
C LEU A 126 4.44 -3.03 14.64
N GLY A 127 3.89 -2.36 15.66
CA GLY A 127 4.41 -1.13 16.24
C GLY A 127 3.90 0.13 15.53
N GLU A 128 3.62 1.18 16.30
CA GLU A 128 3.14 2.46 15.77
C GLU A 128 4.13 3.10 14.79
N GLU A 129 5.43 2.87 15.01
CA GLU A 129 6.51 3.36 14.16
C GLU A 129 6.55 2.73 12.76
N ASN A 130 5.70 1.76 12.50
CA ASN A 130 5.57 1.08 11.21
C ASN A 130 4.21 1.33 10.54
N THR A 131 3.44 2.30 11.02
CA THR A 131 2.14 2.67 10.44
C THR A 131 2.11 4.16 10.13
N PHE A 132 1.89 4.51 8.88
CA PHE A 132 1.93 5.89 8.38
C PHE A 132 0.63 6.29 7.68
N GLY A 133 0.28 7.56 7.77
CA GLY A 133 -0.92 8.11 7.14
C GLY A 133 -0.83 8.27 5.63
N ASN A 134 0.37 8.27 5.07
CA ASN A 134 0.62 8.43 3.64
C ASN A 134 1.88 7.68 3.20
N LEU A 135 2.00 7.49 1.88
CA LEU A 135 3.12 6.75 1.31
C LEU A 135 4.46 7.50 1.40
N ASP A 136 4.46 8.82 1.33
CA ASP A 136 5.70 9.60 1.37
C ASP A 136 6.40 9.47 2.73
N ASP A 137 5.64 9.52 3.82
CA ASP A 137 6.17 9.30 5.17
C ASP A 137 6.66 7.85 5.34
N ALA A 138 5.92 6.87 4.80
CA ALA A 138 6.32 5.48 4.81
C ALA A 138 7.63 5.24 4.03
N LEU A 139 7.79 5.86 2.87
CA LEU A 139 9.01 5.79 2.07
C LEU A 139 10.19 6.47 2.78
N ASN A 140 9.98 7.60 3.44
CA ASN A 140 11.03 8.25 4.21
C ASN A 140 11.46 7.43 5.43
N ALA A 141 10.53 6.75 6.10
CA ALA A 141 10.87 5.79 7.15
C ALA A 141 11.67 4.59 6.61
N ALA A 142 11.33 4.10 5.42
CA ALA A 142 12.10 3.07 4.75
C ALA A 142 13.51 3.55 4.38
N ARG A 143 13.63 4.78 3.88
CA ARG A 143 14.93 5.41 3.56
C ARG A 143 15.81 5.55 4.81
N GLU A 144 15.25 6.03 5.90
CA GLU A 144 15.96 6.13 7.18
C GLU A 144 16.48 4.77 7.63
N HIS A 145 15.66 3.73 7.55
CA HIS A 145 16.05 2.36 7.87
C HIS A 145 17.21 1.84 7.00
N LEU A 146 17.27 2.28 5.75
CA LEU A 146 18.32 1.92 4.79
C LEU A 146 19.57 2.83 4.86
N GLY A 147 19.55 3.87 5.68
CA GLY A 147 20.61 4.86 5.75
C GLY A 147 20.64 5.82 4.55
N LEU A 148 19.52 5.99 3.87
CA LEU A 148 19.36 6.90 2.72
C LEU A 148 18.78 8.24 3.17
N PRO A 149 19.10 9.35 2.47
CA PRO A 149 18.53 10.66 2.79
C PRO A 149 17.02 10.70 2.50
N PRO A 150 16.24 11.48 3.27
CA PRO A 150 14.83 11.67 3.02
C PRO A 150 14.60 12.43 1.69
N VAL A 151 13.43 12.21 1.11
CA VAL A 151 12.96 12.93 -0.09
C VAL A 151 11.77 13.81 0.29
N GLU A 152 11.73 15.01 -0.30
CA GLU A 152 10.62 15.93 -0.08
C GLU A 152 9.31 15.31 -0.59
N PRO A 153 8.22 15.30 0.21
CA PRO A 153 6.95 14.73 -0.21
C PRO A 153 6.42 15.41 -1.47
N LEU A 154 5.82 14.63 -2.37
CA LEU A 154 5.09 15.20 -3.49
C LEU A 154 3.89 15.97 -2.93
N ARG A 155 3.79 17.26 -3.26
CA ARG A 155 2.64 18.07 -2.86
C ARG A 155 1.39 17.47 -3.50
N ASP A 156 0.38 17.19 -2.68
CA ASP A 156 -0.93 16.82 -3.17
C ASP A 156 -1.43 17.93 -4.11
N VAL A 157 -1.59 17.59 -5.38
CA VAL A 157 -2.24 18.50 -6.33
C VAL A 157 -3.73 18.44 -6.00
N GLN A 158 -4.19 19.39 -5.19
CA GLN A 158 -5.63 19.56 -5.02
C GLN A 158 -6.23 19.89 -6.39
N PRO A 159 -7.35 19.25 -6.77
CA PRO A 159 -8.02 19.61 -8.00
C PRO A 159 -8.36 21.09 -7.94
N THR A 160 -7.82 21.88 -8.86
CA THR A 160 -8.15 23.28 -9.01
C THR A 160 -9.62 23.40 -9.32
N VAL A 161 -10.42 23.78 -8.32
CA VAL A 161 -11.80 24.15 -8.57
C VAL A 161 -11.76 25.38 -9.48
N ALA A 162 -12.11 25.18 -10.76
CA ALA A 162 -12.24 26.24 -11.71
C ALA A 162 -13.28 27.23 -11.15
N ARG A 163 -12.82 28.38 -10.65
CA ARG A 163 -13.72 29.50 -10.30
C ARG A 163 -14.39 29.92 -11.60
N GLY A 164 -15.67 29.58 -11.72
CA GLY A 164 -16.52 30.08 -12.78
C GLY A 164 -16.39 31.60 -12.84
N ARG A 165 -15.91 32.11 -13.96
CA ARG A 165 -16.04 33.54 -14.27
C ARG A 165 -17.52 33.84 -14.42
N THR A 166 -18.07 34.50 -13.42
CA THR A 166 -19.34 35.21 -13.57
C THR A 166 -19.09 36.33 -14.59
N ARG A 167 -19.69 36.21 -15.77
CA ARG A 167 -19.78 37.33 -16.70
C ARG A 167 -20.94 38.21 -16.22
N GLU A 168 -20.64 39.41 -15.86
CA GLU A 168 -21.55 40.53 -15.92
C GLU A 168 -21.81 40.90 -17.39
#